data_bec76d7ddb0d4c2e05c32ad7339de4d2
#
_entry.id   bec76d7ddb0d4c2e05c32ad7339de4d2
#
_cell.length_a   1.000
_cell.length_b   1.000
_cell.length_c   1.000
_cell.angle_alpha   90.00
_cell.angle_beta   90.00
_cell.angle_gamma   90.00
#
_symmetry.space_group_name_H-M   'P 1'
#
loop_
_entity.id
_entity.type
_entity.pdbx_description
1 polymer ?
#
loop_
_entity_poly.entity_id
_entity_poly.type
_entity_poly.pdbx_seq_one_letter_code
_entity_poly.pdbx_strand_id
1 'polypeptide(L)'
;MTNTAIYIDYDNVFITLDRYYKKYDTLNIQQDFIQKFFAKFSSDNVLHSRAYLNFHNISLTDELFNEFRKNMVQLYHIHSGNNTSDVQLIIDVIKSLYDPNVKIDKYIIVSSDSDMIPLINELKINGKEYEIYYFAFNTNLDYQDYLQDTNSKFTTIESILGLEVYSRENESKFDDTEYLKGILTFINNLINKTYTTYLKVDNGEIISAGATHKGLLRDYLEQNNVFVREDLKSGFAIDTLFKKGILYEYELSNGFKAILINETIINSKGITLNNIKKESDFKFPITV
;
A
#
# COMPACT_ATOMS: atom_id res chain seq x y z
N MET A 1 34.88 -2.01 -3.76
CA MET A 1 33.71 -1.76 -2.89
C MET A 1 32.80 -0.83 -3.64
N THR A 2 31.53 -1.14 -3.72
CA THR A 2 30.51 -0.29 -4.36
C THR A 2 30.08 0.79 -3.36
N ASN A 3 30.10 2.05 -3.77
CA ASN A 3 29.61 3.14 -2.95
C ASN A 3 28.06 3.12 -2.95
N THR A 4 27.48 2.76 -1.82
CA THR A 4 26.05 2.53 -1.68
C THR A 4 25.42 3.60 -0.80
N ALA A 5 24.25 4.09 -1.18
CA ALA A 5 23.40 4.95 -0.36
C ALA A 5 22.05 4.27 -0.11
N ILE A 6 21.55 4.36 1.12
CA ILE A 6 20.34 3.69 1.56
C ILE A 6 19.31 4.72 2.01
N TYR A 7 18.10 4.63 1.45
CA TYR A 7 16.98 5.50 1.74
C TYR A 7 15.75 4.68 2.10
N ILE A 8 15.21 4.91 3.29
CA ILE A 8 14.12 4.11 3.87
C ILE A 8 12.92 5.01 4.15
N ASP A 9 11.82 4.77 3.49
CA ASP A 9 10.50 5.24 3.90
C ASP A 9 10.05 4.44 5.13
N TYR A 10 10.46 4.90 6.31
CA TYR A 10 10.22 4.15 7.53
C TYR A 10 8.78 4.27 8.02
N ASP A 11 8.04 5.30 7.64
CA ASP A 11 6.59 5.37 7.88
C ASP A 11 5.89 4.18 7.22
N ASN A 12 6.22 3.90 5.95
CA ASN A 12 5.68 2.76 5.21
C ASN A 12 6.06 1.42 5.86
N VAL A 13 7.34 1.26 6.25
CA VAL A 13 7.83 0.05 6.93
C VAL A 13 7.14 -0.15 8.27
N PHE A 14 7.11 0.90 9.11
CA PHE A 14 6.53 0.83 10.45
C PHE A 14 5.05 0.48 10.41
N ILE A 15 4.28 1.21 9.61
CA ILE A 15 2.83 1.00 9.47
C ILE A 15 2.54 -0.42 8.97
N THR A 16 3.32 -0.92 8.02
CA THR A 16 3.14 -2.27 7.48
C THR A 16 3.43 -3.33 8.54
N LEU A 17 4.53 -3.21 9.26
CA LEU A 17 4.88 -4.15 10.34
C LEU A 17 3.89 -4.10 11.49
N ASP A 18 3.48 -2.91 11.94
CA ASP A 18 2.54 -2.75 13.05
C ASP A 18 1.13 -3.25 12.69
N ARG A 19 0.62 -2.95 11.50
CA ARG A 19 -0.75 -3.32 11.13
C ARG A 19 -0.89 -4.80 10.78
N TYR A 20 0.07 -5.35 10.03
CA TYR A 20 -0.09 -6.65 9.40
C TYR A 20 0.71 -7.77 10.06
N TYR A 21 1.78 -7.43 10.74
CA TYR A 21 2.66 -8.41 11.37
C TYR A 21 2.67 -8.33 12.90
N LYS A 22 1.71 -7.64 13.49
CA LYS A 22 1.59 -7.44 14.95
C LYS A 22 1.59 -8.74 15.76
N LYS A 23 1.12 -9.85 15.19
CA LYS A 23 1.15 -11.18 15.82
C LYS A 23 2.57 -11.71 16.06
N TYR A 24 3.58 -11.15 15.41
CA TYR A 24 4.97 -11.57 15.53
C TYR A 24 5.77 -10.76 16.58
N ASP A 25 5.12 -10.14 17.55
CA ASP A 25 5.76 -9.20 18.47
C ASP A 25 6.40 -8.00 17.74
N THR A 26 5.64 -6.94 17.58
CA THR A 26 5.97 -5.77 16.74
C THR A 26 7.33 -5.15 17.05
N LEU A 27 7.77 -5.19 18.32
CA LEU A 27 9.06 -4.63 18.70
C LEU A 27 10.21 -5.48 18.13
N ASN A 28 10.13 -6.78 18.29
CA ASN A 28 11.16 -7.69 17.80
C ASN A 28 11.24 -7.71 16.28
N ILE A 29 10.10 -7.67 15.56
CA ILE A 29 10.10 -7.71 14.11
C ILE A 29 10.68 -6.43 13.49
N GLN A 30 10.51 -5.28 14.13
CA GLN A 30 11.11 -4.03 13.68
C GLN A 30 12.63 -4.03 13.89
N GLN A 31 13.10 -4.51 15.04
CA GLN A 31 14.53 -4.70 15.30
C GLN A 31 15.14 -5.72 14.33
N ASP A 32 14.46 -6.85 14.12
CA ASP A 32 14.84 -7.88 13.16
C ASP A 32 14.96 -7.32 11.75
N PHE A 33 14.03 -6.45 11.34
CA PHE A 33 14.12 -5.79 10.05
C PHE A 33 15.41 -4.99 9.93
N ILE A 34 15.70 -4.10 10.87
CA ILE A 34 16.91 -3.28 10.82
C ILE A 34 18.17 -4.15 10.77
N GLN A 35 18.27 -5.13 11.66
CA GLN A 35 19.46 -6.00 11.76
C GLN A 35 19.65 -6.83 10.49
N LYS A 36 18.63 -7.54 10.03
CA LYS A 36 18.71 -8.42 8.86
C LYS A 36 18.88 -7.65 7.56
N PHE A 37 18.22 -6.50 7.44
CA PHE A 37 18.34 -5.63 6.29
C PHE A 37 19.76 -5.07 6.14
N PHE A 38 20.33 -4.46 7.18
CA PHE A 38 21.66 -3.88 7.11
C PHE A 38 22.77 -4.92 7.02
N ALA A 39 22.57 -6.13 7.55
CA ALA A 39 23.52 -7.24 7.39
C ALA A 39 23.79 -7.59 5.92
N LYS A 40 22.83 -7.33 5.01
CA LYS A 40 23.00 -7.57 3.55
C LYS A 40 24.03 -6.64 2.92
N PHE A 41 24.32 -5.50 3.51
CA PHE A 41 25.23 -4.47 2.98
C PHE A 41 26.56 -4.42 3.73
N SER A 42 26.89 -5.43 4.52
CA SER A 42 28.14 -5.49 5.31
C SER A 42 29.42 -5.48 4.45
N SER A 43 29.33 -5.85 3.18
CA SER A 43 30.44 -5.80 2.21
C SER A 43 30.48 -4.52 1.37
N ASP A 44 29.45 -3.68 1.44
CA ASP A 44 29.35 -2.45 0.66
C ASP A 44 30.04 -1.29 1.41
N ASN A 45 30.49 -0.29 0.66
CA ASN A 45 30.88 0.99 1.24
C ASN A 45 29.65 1.88 1.37
N VAL A 46 28.91 1.74 2.49
CA VAL A 46 27.69 2.53 2.71
C VAL A 46 28.09 3.96 3.07
N LEU A 47 27.90 4.89 2.14
CA LEU A 47 28.25 6.31 2.32
C LEU A 47 27.30 7.00 3.31
N HIS A 48 26.01 6.69 3.22
CA HIS A 48 25.01 7.12 4.19
C HIS A 48 23.76 6.23 4.13
N SER A 49 23.06 6.20 5.25
CA SER A 49 21.77 5.57 5.39
C SER A 49 20.80 6.56 6.04
N ARG A 50 19.63 6.74 5.44
CA ARG A 50 18.62 7.70 5.89
C ARG A 50 17.27 7.02 6.02
N ALA A 51 16.59 7.24 7.14
CA ALA A 51 15.23 6.80 7.37
C ALA A 51 14.31 8.01 7.60
N TYR A 52 13.23 8.08 6.85
CA TYR A 52 12.26 9.17 6.85
C TYR A 52 11.03 8.72 7.60
N LEU A 53 10.63 9.48 8.61
CA LEU A 53 9.51 9.11 9.47
C LEU A 53 8.88 10.31 10.17
N ASN A 54 7.61 10.21 10.49
CA ASN A 54 6.89 11.18 11.29
C ASN A 54 6.86 10.75 12.76
N PHE A 55 7.70 11.36 13.61
CA PHE A 55 7.75 11.07 15.05
C PHE A 55 6.45 11.38 15.81
N HIS A 56 5.50 12.12 15.23
CA HIS A 56 4.19 12.30 15.84
C HIS A 56 3.31 11.05 15.69
N ASN A 57 3.54 10.28 14.63
CA ASN A 57 2.77 9.06 14.34
C ASN A 57 3.48 7.79 14.79
N ILE A 58 4.80 7.85 14.94
CA ILE A 58 5.66 6.71 15.25
C ILE A 58 6.43 6.98 16.54
N SER A 59 6.13 6.19 17.57
CA SER A 59 6.92 6.19 18.80
C SER A 59 8.03 5.15 18.69
N LEU A 60 9.26 5.62 18.51
CA LEU A 60 10.42 4.75 18.56
C LEU A 60 10.76 4.41 20.01
N THR A 61 10.97 3.13 20.30
CA THR A 61 11.53 2.69 21.59
C THR A 61 13.03 2.96 21.63
N ASP A 62 13.61 3.02 22.83
CA ASP A 62 15.06 3.20 23.00
C ASP A 62 15.86 2.07 22.32
N GLU A 63 15.34 0.85 22.36
CA GLU A 63 15.95 -0.32 21.72
C GLU A 63 16.01 -0.14 20.20
N LEU A 64 14.89 0.26 19.58
CA LEU A 64 14.82 0.47 18.13
C LEU A 64 15.69 1.65 17.70
N PHE A 65 15.68 2.74 18.50
CA PHE A 65 16.56 3.86 18.26
C PHE A 65 18.04 3.47 18.30
N ASN A 66 18.41 2.59 19.25
CA ASN A 66 19.77 2.07 19.36
C ASN A 66 20.15 1.19 18.15
N GLU A 67 19.21 0.41 17.58
CA GLU A 67 19.47 -0.37 16.37
C GLU A 67 19.74 0.53 15.17
N PHE A 68 19.01 1.62 14.99
CA PHE A 68 19.32 2.63 13.96
C PHE A 68 20.72 3.22 14.14
N ARG A 69 21.08 3.58 15.37
CA ARG A 69 22.43 4.13 15.68
C ARG A 69 23.55 3.16 15.41
N LYS A 70 23.41 1.88 15.80
CA LYS A 70 24.40 0.83 15.52
C LYS A 70 24.67 0.67 14.03
N ASN A 71 23.64 0.86 13.19
CA ASN A 71 23.74 0.77 11.74
C ASN A 71 24.00 2.14 11.07
N MET A 72 24.37 3.17 11.86
CA MET A 72 24.67 4.53 11.40
C MET A 72 23.56 5.16 10.54
N VAL A 73 22.30 4.85 10.85
CA VAL A 73 21.15 5.40 10.14
C VAL A 73 20.82 6.78 10.71
N GLN A 74 20.75 7.77 9.82
CA GLN A 74 20.26 9.10 10.14
C GLN A 74 18.75 9.12 10.06
N LEU A 75 18.09 9.51 11.16
CA LEU A 75 16.63 9.63 11.23
C LEU A 75 16.22 11.06 10.85
N TYR A 76 15.36 11.18 9.85
CA TYR A 76 14.81 12.45 9.38
C TYR A 76 13.36 12.57 9.83
N HIS A 77 13.13 13.54 10.74
CA HIS A 77 11.77 13.87 11.16
C HIS A 77 11.06 14.71 10.10
N ILE A 78 9.90 14.24 9.69
CA ILE A 78 9.06 14.94 8.72
C ILE A 78 7.90 15.59 9.46
N HIS A 79 7.84 16.92 9.42
CA HIS A 79 6.75 17.69 10.03
C HIS A 79 5.52 17.68 9.11
N SER A 80 4.41 17.18 9.64
CA SER A 80 3.01 17.29 9.22
C SER A 80 2.64 17.15 7.74
N GLY A 81 1.60 16.39 7.51
CA GLY A 81 0.92 16.16 6.24
C GLY A 81 0.97 14.69 5.82
N ASN A 82 -0.08 14.21 5.17
CA ASN A 82 -0.04 12.92 4.52
C ASN A 82 0.98 12.99 3.35
N ASN A 83 1.79 11.96 3.15
CA ASN A 83 2.73 11.80 2.03
C ASN A 83 3.86 12.83 1.96
N THR A 84 4.51 13.15 3.06
CA THR A 84 5.66 14.07 3.08
C THR A 84 7.00 13.36 3.29
N SER A 85 7.01 12.14 3.85
CA SER A 85 8.22 11.33 4.04
C SER A 85 8.76 10.80 2.72
N ASP A 86 7.89 10.28 1.87
CA ASP A 86 8.18 9.84 0.50
C ASP A 86 8.71 10.97 -0.38
N VAL A 87 8.05 12.13 -0.36
CA VAL A 87 8.49 13.33 -1.11
C VAL A 87 9.88 13.79 -0.66
N GLN A 88 10.15 13.84 0.65
CA GLN A 88 11.47 14.23 1.15
C GLN A 88 12.54 13.20 0.78
N LEU A 89 12.21 11.91 0.85
CA LEU A 89 13.08 10.84 0.38
C LEU A 89 13.45 11.04 -1.09
N ILE A 90 12.47 11.25 -1.97
CA ILE A 90 12.68 11.48 -3.41
C ILE A 90 13.60 12.70 -3.63
N ILE A 91 13.32 13.81 -2.96
CA ILE A 91 14.13 15.02 -3.07
C ILE A 91 15.59 14.76 -2.68
N ASP A 92 15.82 14.04 -1.59
CA ASP A 92 17.18 13.80 -1.11
C ASP A 92 17.95 12.81 -2.00
N VAL A 93 17.27 11.81 -2.58
CA VAL A 93 17.87 10.94 -3.61
C VAL A 93 18.26 11.76 -4.84
N ILE A 94 17.35 12.59 -5.36
CA ILE A 94 17.62 13.42 -6.53
C ILE A 94 18.79 14.39 -6.26
N LYS A 95 18.82 15.05 -5.08
CA LYS A 95 19.95 15.90 -4.70
C LYS A 95 21.26 15.12 -4.70
N SER A 96 21.30 13.92 -4.13
CA SER A 96 22.51 13.10 -4.09
C SER A 96 22.93 12.58 -5.46
N LEU A 97 21.96 12.35 -6.37
CA LEU A 97 22.20 11.92 -7.74
C LEU A 97 22.96 12.98 -8.55
N TYR A 98 22.61 14.25 -8.34
CA TYR A 98 23.19 15.38 -9.06
C TYR A 98 24.29 16.14 -8.30
N ASP A 99 24.67 15.68 -7.09
CA ASP A 99 25.77 16.28 -6.35
C ASP A 99 27.12 15.84 -6.95
N PRO A 100 27.91 16.75 -7.54
CA PRO A 100 29.20 16.41 -8.16
C PRO A 100 30.26 15.96 -7.16
N ASN A 101 30.06 16.24 -5.87
CA ASN A 101 31.01 15.90 -4.82
C ASN A 101 30.77 14.53 -4.20
N VAL A 102 29.62 13.91 -4.50
CA VAL A 102 29.22 12.62 -3.93
C VAL A 102 29.11 11.59 -5.04
N LYS A 103 29.98 10.59 -5.03
CA LYS A 103 29.94 9.51 -6.02
C LYS A 103 29.23 8.31 -5.43
N ILE A 104 27.93 8.18 -5.70
CA ILE A 104 27.13 7.01 -5.38
C ILE A 104 27.02 6.14 -6.63
N ASP A 105 27.37 4.86 -6.48
CA ASP A 105 27.30 3.86 -7.53
C ASP A 105 25.97 3.10 -7.48
N LYS A 106 25.47 2.81 -6.25
CA LYS A 106 24.27 2.03 -6.01
C LYS A 106 23.30 2.72 -5.03
N TYR A 107 22.03 2.75 -5.40
CA TYR A 107 20.94 3.27 -4.58
C TYR A 107 20.06 2.14 -4.05
N ILE A 108 19.83 2.11 -2.75
CA ILE A 108 18.89 1.20 -2.10
C ILE A 108 17.69 2.00 -1.64
N ILE A 109 16.52 1.66 -2.17
CA ILE A 109 15.25 2.32 -1.85
C ILE A 109 14.35 1.33 -1.14
N VAL A 110 13.86 1.69 0.03
CA VAL A 110 12.92 0.89 0.82
C VAL A 110 11.59 1.62 0.86
N SER A 111 10.65 1.20 0.04
CA SER A 111 9.27 1.70 0.02
C SER A 111 8.37 0.76 -0.78
N SER A 112 7.12 0.61 -0.33
CA SER A 112 6.07 -0.13 -1.03
C SER A 112 5.15 0.78 -1.85
N ASP A 113 5.47 2.08 -1.94
CA ASP A 113 4.64 3.06 -2.61
C ASP A 113 4.99 3.17 -4.10
N SER A 114 3.96 3.14 -4.95
CA SER A 114 4.08 3.33 -6.40
C SER A 114 4.58 4.73 -6.77
N ASP A 115 4.49 5.71 -5.88
CA ASP A 115 5.00 7.07 -6.09
C ASP A 115 6.54 7.10 -6.22
N MET A 116 7.22 5.97 -5.95
CA MET A 116 8.65 5.78 -6.23
C MET A 116 8.97 5.54 -7.71
N ILE A 117 7.98 5.24 -8.58
CA ILE A 117 8.20 4.97 -10.01
C ILE A 117 8.96 6.09 -10.73
N PRO A 118 8.62 7.37 -10.57
CA PRO A 118 9.37 8.46 -11.21
C PRO A 118 10.83 8.50 -10.76
N LEU A 119 11.11 8.24 -9.49
CA LEU A 119 12.47 8.18 -8.96
C LEU A 119 13.27 7.02 -9.56
N ILE A 120 12.66 5.85 -9.67
CA ILE A 120 13.29 4.67 -10.27
C ILE A 120 13.66 4.96 -11.74
N ASN A 121 12.76 5.61 -12.49
CA ASN A 121 13.04 6.01 -13.86
C ASN A 121 14.20 7.00 -13.95
N GLU A 122 14.29 7.93 -13.02
CA GLU A 122 15.40 8.90 -12.99
C GLU A 122 16.74 8.22 -12.71
N LEU A 123 16.79 7.27 -11.78
CA LEU A 123 17.99 6.47 -11.52
C LEU A 123 18.42 5.67 -12.76
N LYS A 124 17.46 5.08 -13.50
CA LYS A 124 17.72 4.37 -14.76
C LYS A 124 18.29 5.28 -15.84
N ILE A 125 17.69 6.44 -16.06
CA ILE A 125 18.14 7.43 -17.07
C ILE A 125 19.58 7.84 -16.80
N ASN A 126 19.94 7.98 -15.52
CA ASN A 126 21.29 8.34 -15.09
C ASN A 126 22.26 7.15 -14.99
N GLY A 127 21.85 5.95 -15.43
CA GLY A 127 22.69 4.76 -15.46
C GLY A 127 23.16 4.29 -14.08
N LYS A 128 22.40 4.59 -13.03
CA LYS A 128 22.73 4.18 -11.66
C LYS A 128 22.24 2.78 -11.37
N GLU A 129 23.08 2.01 -10.63
CA GLU A 129 22.60 0.77 -10.05
C GLU A 129 21.61 1.09 -8.91
N TYR A 130 20.50 0.34 -8.84
CA TYR A 130 19.53 0.48 -7.75
C TYR A 130 18.90 -0.86 -7.42
N GLU A 131 18.40 -0.95 -6.19
CA GLU A 131 17.65 -2.10 -5.71
C GLU A 131 16.49 -1.62 -4.83
N ILE A 132 15.30 -2.17 -5.07
CA ILE A 132 14.08 -1.81 -4.36
C ILE A 132 13.77 -2.88 -3.33
N TYR A 133 13.50 -2.45 -2.10
CA TYR A 133 12.99 -3.29 -1.02
C TYR A 133 11.57 -2.87 -0.70
N TYR A 134 10.64 -3.79 -0.77
CA TYR A 134 9.24 -3.50 -0.56
C TYR A 134 8.52 -4.66 0.12
N PHE A 135 7.36 -4.40 0.70
CA PHE A 135 6.47 -5.46 1.18
C PHE A 135 5.56 -5.89 0.04
N ALA A 136 5.70 -7.13 -0.41
CA ALA A 136 4.80 -7.71 -1.41
C ALA A 136 3.34 -7.68 -0.94
N PHE A 137 3.17 -7.79 0.35
CA PHE A 137 1.89 -7.73 1.01
C PHE A 137 1.20 -6.36 0.92
N ASN A 138 1.83 -5.22 0.98
CA ASN A 138 1.23 -3.87 1.00
C ASN A 138 1.39 -3.09 -0.31
N THR A 139 1.96 -3.70 -1.32
CA THR A 139 2.24 -3.06 -2.60
C THR A 139 1.08 -3.30 -3.55
N ASN A 140 0.65 -2.28 -4.29
CA ASN A 140 -0.35 -2.44 -5.33
C ASN A 140 0.20 -3.28 -6.50
N LEU A 141 -0.70 -3.89 -7.26
CA LEU A 141 -0.33 -4.77 -8.37
C LEU A 141 0.42 -4.02 -9.47
N ASP A 142 0.01 -2.79 -9.78
CA ASP A 142 0.61 -1.99 -10.84
C ASP A 142 2.09 -1.70 -10.56
N TYR A 143 2.43 -1.48 -9.27
CA TYR A 143 3.83 -1.29 -8.88
C TYR A 143 4.64 -2.59 -8.97
N GLN A 144 4.05 -3.72 -8.54
CA GLN A 144 4.69 -5.03 -8.70
C GLN A 144 4.91 -5.37 -10.17
N ASP A 145 3.93 -5.13 -11.02
CA ASP A 145 4.04 -5.31 -12.47
C ASP A 145 5.14 -4.43 -13.05
N TYR A 146 5.15 -3.14 -12.69
CA TYR A 146 6.20 -2.22 -13.10
C TYR A 146 7.61 -2.73 -12.74
N LEU A 147 7.81 -3.19 -11.48
CA LEU A 147 9.12 -3.71 -11.06
C LEU A 147 9.55 -4.94 -11.85
N GLN A 148 8.61 -5.84 -12.16
CA GLN A 148 8.86 -7.04 -12.97
C GLN A 148 9.14 -6.70 -14.44
N ASP A 149 8.29 -5.90 -15.08
CA ASP A 149 8.37 -5.56 -16.49
C ASP A 149 9.61 -4.73 -16.82
N THR A 150 10.08 -3.95 -15.87
CA THR A 150 11.27 -3.10 -16.05
C THR A 150 12.58 -3.79 -15.72
N ASN A 151 12.56 -5.09 -15.40
CA ASN A 151 13.71 -5.86 -15.00
C ASN A 151 14.53 -5.20 -13.87
N SER A 152 13.83 -4.52 -12.97
CA SER A 152 14.42 -3.88 -11.79
C SER A 152 14.91 -4.93 -10.80
N LYS A 153 16.01 -4.68 -10.12
CA LYS A 153 16.37 -5.49 -8.96
C LYS A 153 15.45 -5.15 -7.80
N PHE A 154 14.75 -6.13 -7.28
CA PHE A 154 13.88 -5.95 -6.12
C PHE A 154 13.94 -7.15 -5.18
N THR A 155 13.67 -6.89 -3.91
CA THR A 155 13.63 -7.91 -2.86
C THR A 155 12.46 -7.60 -1.93
N THR A 156 11.69 -8.62 -1.57
CA THR A 156 10.61 -8.44 -0.61
C THR A 156 11.14 -8.43 0.82
N ILE A 157 10.63 -7.53 1.64
CA ILE A 157 11.02 -7.42 3.06
C ILE A 157 10.59 -8.67 3.82
N GLU A 158 9.46 -9.27 3.44
CA GLU A 158 9.03 -10.56 3.98
C GLU A 158 10.09 -11.63 3.83
N SER A 159 10.77 -11.72 2.68
CA SER A 159 11.84 -12.70 2.47
C SER A 159 13.05 -12.46 3.37
N ILE A 160 13.37 -11.21 3.68
CA ILE A 160 14.45 -10.87 4.61
C ILE A 160 14.09 -11.29 6.05
N LEU A 161 12.84 -11.10 6.42
CA LEU A 161 12.35 -11.42 7.76
C LEU A 161 12.05 -12.91 7.96
N GLY A 162 12.04 -13.70 6.87
CA GLY A 162 11.62 -15.10 6.90
C GLY A 162 10.10 -15.25 7.07
N LEU A 163 9.36 -14.26 6.64
CA LEU A 163 7.90 -14.28 6.59
C LEU A 163 7.42 -14.87 5.27
N GLU A 164 6.19 -15.37 5.25
CA GLU A 164 5.59 -15.84 4.01
C GLU A 164 5.45 -14.70 3.02
N VAL A 165 6.01 -14.88 1.82
CA VAL A 165 5.90 -13.89 0.74
C VAL A 165 4.57 -14.08 0.03
N TYR A 166 3.82 -13.01 -0.09
CA TYR A 166 2.59 -13.02 -0.87
C TYR A 166 2.88 -13.34 -2.35
N SER A 167 2.20 -14.33 -2.90
CA SER A 167 2.32 -14.71 -4.32
C SER A 167 1.03 -14.42 -5.10
N ARG A 168 1.17 -14.11 -6.40
CA ARG A 168 0.04 -13.94 -7.33
C ARG A 168 -0.81 -15.20 -7.52
N GLU A 169 -0.29 -16.36 -7.13
CA GLU A 169 -1.05 -17.63 -7.15
C GLU A 169 -2.36 -17.52 -6.35
N ASN A 170 -2.39 -16.59 -5.38
CA ASN A 170 -3.60 -16.30 -4.64
C ASN A 170 -4.69 -15.56 -5.45
N GLU A 171 -4.38 -15.02 -6.64
CA GLU A 171 -5.40 -14.43 -7.53
C GLU A 171 -6.46 -15.47 -7.97
N SER A 172 -6.05 -16.73 -8.11
CA SER A 172 -6.97 -17.83 -8.48
C SER A 172 -8.08 -18.05 -7.46
N LYS A 173 -7.90 -17.66 -6.20
CA LYS A 173 -8.94 -17.75 -5.17
C LYS A 173 -10.16 -16.88 -5.51
N PHE A 174 -9.98 -15.79 -6.28
CA PHE A 174 -11.10 -14.96 -6.75
C PHE A 174 -11.89 -15.60 -7.91
N ASP A 175 -11.45 -16.75 -8.40
CA ASP A 175 -12.20 -17.57 -9.35
C ASP A 175 -13.04 -18.64 -8.63
N ASP A 176 -12.79 -18.89 -7.33
CA ASP A 176 -13.66 -19.71 -6.48
C ASP A 176 -14.94 -18.94 -6.15
N THR A 177 -16.07 -19.50 -6.57
CA THR A 177 -17.38 -18.84 -6.47
C THR A 177 -17.81 -18.64 -5.02
N GLU A 178 -17.58 -19.59 -4.13
CA GLU A 178 -17.96 -19.48 -2.71
C GLU A 178 -17.09 -18.48 -1.97
N TYR A 179 -15.79 -18.48 -2.24
CA TYR A 179 -14.85 -17.49 -1.68
C TYR A 179 -15.22 -16.08 -2.14
N LEU A 180 -15.41 -15.89 -3.44
CA LEU A 180 -15.79 -14.60 -4.03
C LEU A 180 -17.14 -14.10 -3.50
N LYS A 181 -18.14 -14.98 -3.39
CA LYS A 181 -19.46 -14.65 -2.82
C LYS A 181 -19.36 -14.19 -1.37
N GLY A 182 -18.53 -14.86 -0.57
CA GLY A 182 -18.27 -14.46 0.82
C GLY A 182 -17.77 -13.02 0.92
N ILE A 183 -16.72 -12.70 0.16
CA ILE A 183 -16.14 -11.35 0.13
C ILE A 183 -17.12 -10.30 -0.35
N LEU A 184 -17.78 -10.58 -1.47
CA LEU A 184 -18.74 -9.65 -2.06
C LEU A 184 -19.94 -9.39 -1.17
N THR A 185 -20.34 -10.36 -0.33
CA THR A 185 -21.37 -10.16 0.68
C THR A 185 -20.97 -9.08 1.70
N PHE A 186 -19.73 -9.12 2.20
CA PHE A 186 -19.22 -8.06 3.11
C PHE A 186 -19.15 -6.70 2.42
N ILE A 187 -18.65 -6.67 1.20
CA ILE A 187 -18.54 -5.42 0.41
C ILE A 187 -19.92 -4.82 0.17
N ASN A 188 -20.88 -5.64 -0.24
CA ASN A 188 -22.25 -5.20 -0.48
C ASN A 188 -22.93 -4.68 0.79
N ASN A 189 -22.69 -5.35 1.93
CA ASN A 189 -23.18 -4.87 3.23
C ASN A 189 -22.62 -3.51 3.61
N LEU A 190 -21.33 -3.26 3.36
CA LEU A 190 -20.72 -1.96 3.60
C LEU A 190 -21.32 -0.88 2.69
N ILE A 191 -21.47 -1.16 1.40
CA ILE A 191 -22.07 -0.23 0.42
C ILE A 191 -23.48 0.15 0.88
N ASN A 192 -24.29 -0.82 1.24
CA ASN A 192 -25.66 -0.58 1.72
C ASN A 192 -25.68 0.20 3.04
N LYS A 193 -24.79 -0.14 3.98
CA LYS A 193 -24.67 0.56 5.27
C LYS A 193 -24.27 2.02 5.05
N THR A 194 -23.28 2.29 4.22
CA THR A 194 -22.80 3.64 3.93
C THR A 194 -23.90 4.45 3.27
N TYR A 195 -24.57 3.88 2.27
CA TYR A 195 -25.69 4.49 1.59
C TYR A 195 -26.80 4.89 2.56
N THR A 196 -27.26 3.98 3.42
CA THR A 196 -28.36 4.24 4.37
C THR A 196 -27.97 5.16 5.51
N THR A 197 -26.75 5.08 6.02
CA THR A 197 -26.28 5.91 7.15
C THR A 197 -26.23 7.40 6.80
N TYR A 198 -25.86 7.70 5.55
CA TYR A 198 -25.72 9.08 5.08
C TYR A 198 -26.84 9.50 4.11
N LEU A 199 -27.92 8.72 4.05
CA LEU A 199 -29.08 9.05 3.24
C LEU A 199 -29.81 10.25 3.84
N LYS A 200 -29.96 11.30 3.04
CA LYS A 200 -30.87 12.44 3.36
C LYS A 200 -32.01 12.43 2.39
N VAL A 201 -33.21 12.57 2.94
CA VAL A 201 -34.48 12.61 2.19
C VAL A 201 -35.20 13.90 2.49
N ASP A 202 -35.66 14.59 1.46
CA ASP A 202 -36.54 15.77 1.58
C ASP A 202 -37.75 15.54 0.70
N ASN A 203 -38.96 15.76 1.28
CA ASN A 203 -40.26 15.57 0.61
C ASN A 203 -40.42 14.21 -0.13
N GLY A 204 -39.81 13.17 0.39
CA GLY A 204 -39.85 11.83 -0.23
C GLY A 204 -38.80 11.61 -1.33
N GLU A 205 -37.99 12.61 -1.65
CA GLU A 205 -36.91 12.51 -2.61
C GLU A 205 -35.54 12.42 -1.93
N ILE A 206 -34.62 11.59 -2.47
CA ILE A 206 -33.26 11.46 -1.98
C ILE A 206 -32.48 12.70 -2.41
N ILE A 207 -32.07 13.53 -1.45
CA ILE A 207 -31.26 14.73 -1.70
C ILE A 207 -29.75 14.49 -1.53
N SER A 208 -29.37 13.48 -0.77
CA SER A 208 -27.98 13.01 -0.70
C SER A 208 -27.90 11.56 -0.22
N ALA A 209 -26.88 10.85 -0.64
CA ALA A 209 -26.57 9.50 -0.18
C ALA A 209 -25.06 9.34 0.06
N GLY A 210 -24.71 8.55 1.06
CA GLY A 210 -23.30 8.22 1.32
C GLY A 210 -22.73 7.28 0.26
N ALA A 211 -21.43 7.40 0.04
CA ALA A 211 -20.70 6.56 -0.90
C ALA A 211 -19.55 5.84 -0.21
N THR A 212 -19.31 4.59 -0.59
CA THR A 212 -18.15 3.82 -0.17
C THR A 212 -16.96 4.18 -1.07
N HIS A 213 -15.79 4.41 -0.48
CA HIS A 213 -14.54 4.62 -1.20
C HIS A 213 -13.48 3.58 -0.80
N LYS A 214 -12.40 3.46 -1.59
CA LYS A 214 -11.37 2.40 -1.39
C LYS A 214 -10.79 2.36 0.03
N GLY A 215 -10.49 3.51 0.64
CA GLY A 215 -9.97 3.56 2.01
C GLY A 215 -10.95 3.00 3.03
N LEU A 216 -12.21 3.44 2.97
CA LEU A 216 -13.26 2.94 3.87
C LEU A 216 -13.50 1.44 3.66
N LEU A 217 -13.46 0.96 2.40
CA LEU A 217 -13.62 -0.46 2.10
C LEU A 217 -12.48 -1.28 2.70
N ARG A 218 -11.24 -0.85 2.54
CA ARG A 218 -10.09 -1.51 3.14
C ARG A 218 -10.20 -1.59 4.65
N ASP A 219 -10.44 -0.45 5.32
CA ASP A 219 -10.54 -0.37 6.76
C ASP A 219 -11.67 -1.26 7.30
N TYR A 220 -12.80 -1.32 6.60
CA TYR A 220 -13.93 -2.18 6.97
C TYR A 220 -13.59 -3.67 6.86
N LEU A 221 -12.92 -4.09 5.79
CA LEU A 221 -12.52 -5.48 5.60
C LEU A 221 -11.49 -5.89 6.65
N GLU A 222 -10.53 -5.02 6.98
CA GLU A 222 -9.54 -5.24 8.02
C GLU A 222 -10.17 -5.37 9.41
N GLN A 223 -11.08 -4.46 9.78
CA GLN A 223 -11.77 -4.48 11.08
C GLN A 223 -12.64 -5.73 11.28
N ASN A 224 -13.21 -6.26 10.22
CA ASN A 224 -14.04 -7.46 10.28
C ASN A 224 -13.26 -8.76 10.08
N ASN A 225 -11.93 -8.70 10.03
CA ASN A 225 -11.06 -9.85 9.84
C ASN A 225 -11.41 -10.68 8.58
N VAL A 226 -12.01 -10.05 7.56
CA VAL A 226 -12.46 -10.75 6.36
C VAL A 226 -11.30 -11.36 5.59
N PHE A 227 -10.08 -10.82 5.82
CA PHE A 227 -8.83 -11.24 5.18
C PHE A 227 -7.69 -11.48 6.18
N VAL A 228 -7.97 -11.79 7.42
CA VAL A 228 -6.95 -12.22 8.40
C VAL A 228 -6.52 -13.66 8.15
N ARG A 229 -6.63 -14.12 6.94
CA ARG A 229 -5.84 -15.26 6.51
C ARG A 229 -4.47 -14.74 6.11
N GLU A 230 -3.46 -15.47 6.51
CA GLU A 230 -2.04 -15.19 6.27
C GLU A 230 -1.68 -14.99 4.79
N ASP A 231 -2.63 -15.25 3.90
CA ASP A 231 -2.47 -15.39 2.46
C ASP A 231 -3.20 -14.34 1.59
N LEU A 232 -4.09 -13.49 2.16
CA LEU A 232 -4.82 -12.49 1.37
C LEU A 232 -5.13 -11.23 2.17
N LYS A 233 -4.77 -10.09 1.60
CA LYS A 233 -5.01 -8.78 2.17
C LYS A 233 -6.18 -8.06 1.58
N SER A 234 -6.72 -7.17 2.41
CA SER A 234 -7.77 -6.26 2.02
C SER A 234 -7.39 -5.41 0.80
N GLY A 235 -6.19 -4.83 0.79
CA GLY A 235 -5.73 -4.01 -0.33
C GLY A 235 -5.61 -4.78 -1.63
N PHE A 236 -4.90 -5.90 -1.61
CA PHE A 236 -4.74 -6.75 -2.79
C PHE A 236 -6.06 -7.33 -3.29
N ALA A 237 -6.92 -7.78 -2.36
CA ALA A 237 -8.23 -8.30 -2.72
C ALA A 237 -9.06 -7.23 -3.45
N ILE A 238 -9.06 -6.00 -2.94
CA ILE A 238 -9.74 -4.88 -3.55
C ILE A 238 -9.18 -4.61 -4.95
N ASP A 239 -7.86 -4.50 -5.09
CA ASP A 239 -7.21 -4.25 -6.38
C ASP A 239 -7.48 -5.38 -7.38
N THR A 240 -7.45 -6.64 -6.94
CA THR A 240 -7.80 -7.79 -7.79
C THR A 240 -9.26 -7.73 -8.25
N LEU A 241 -10.18 -7.36 -7.36
CA LEU A 241 -11.60 -7.20 -7.72
C LEU A 241 -11.81 -6.07 -8.74
N PHE A 242 -11.07 -4.96 -8.63
CA PHE A 242 -11.06 -3.89 -9.63
C PHE A 242 -10.47 -4.37 -10.96
N LYS A 243 -9.30 -5.01 -10.93
CA LYS A 243 -8.64 -5.55 -12.13
C LYS A 243 -9.52 -6.55 -12.89
N LYS A 244 -10.28 -7.39 -12.17
CA LYS A 244 -11.25 -8.33 -12.75
C LYS A 244 -12.57 -7.64 -13.18
N GLY A 245 -12.71 -6.33 -12.99
CA GLY A 245 -13.92 -5.56 -13.29
C GLY A 245 -15.13 -5.88 -12.40
N ILE A 246 -14.93 -6.66 -11.34
CA ILE A 246 -15.99 -7.04 -10.40
C ILE A 246 -16.41 -5.86 -9.55
N LEU A 247 -15.46 -5.00 -9.17
CA LEU A 247 -15.70 -3.68 -8.59
C LEU A 247 -15.34 -2.60 -9.62
N TYR A 248 -16.04 -1.49 -9.56
CA TYR A 248 -15.72 -0.31 -10.36
C TYR A 248 -16.04 0.97 -9.59
N GLU A 249 -15.39 2.06 -10.00
CA GLU A 249 -15.66 3.40 -9.46
C GLU A 249 -16.69 4.10 -10.33
N TYR A 250 -17.70 4.70 -9.70
CA TYR A 250 -18.68 5.56 -10.30
C TYR A 250 -18.51 6.98 -9.76
N GLU A 251 -18.33 7.96 -10.64
CA GLU A 251 -18.18 9.36 -10.26
C GLU A 251 -19.53 10.00 -9.98
N LEU A 252 -19.69 10.53 -8.77
CA LEU A 252 -20.89 11.23 -8.33
C LEU A 252 -20.87 12.67 -8.84
N SER A 253 -22.05 13.31 -8.89
CA SER A 253 -22.21 14.69 -9.35
C SER A 253 -21.40 15.74 -8.57
N ASN A 254 -20.97 15.40 -7.35
CA ASN A 254 -20.14 16.24 -6.50
C ASN A 254 -18.62 15.96 -6.63
N GLY A 255 -18.20 15.12 -7.62
CA GLY A 255 -16.82 14.74 -7.87
C GLY A 255 -16.28 13.63 -6.96
N PHE A 256 -17.06 13.14 -5.99
CA PHE A 256 -16.67 11.95 -5.22
C PHE A 256 -16.89 10.68 -6.05
N LYS A 257 -16.12 9.63 -5.74
CA LYS A 257 -16.25 8.34 -6.38
C LYS A 257 -16.86 7.31 -5.43
N ALA A 258 -17.91 6.64 -5.89
CA ALA A 258 -18.51 5.51 -5.20
C ALA A 258 -17.96 4.20 -5.78
N ILE A 259 -17.71 3.21 -4.90
CA ILE A 259 -17.41 1.85 -5.33
C ILE A 259 -18.73 1.09 -5.49
N LEU A 260 -18.90 0.46 -6.65
CA LEU A 260 -20.05 -0.36 -6.98
C LEU A 260 -19.61 -1.76 -7.42
N ILE A 261 -20.56 -2.73 -7.28
CA ILE A 261 -20.38 -4.11 -7.72
C ILE A 261 -20.95 -4.25 -9.13
N ASN A 262 -20.19 -4.84 -10.05
CA ASN A 262 -20.65 -5.14 -11.39
C ASN A 262 -21.55 -6.39 -11.38
N GLU A 263 -22.86 -6.17 -11.34
CA GLU A 263 -23.87 -7.22 -11.27
C GLU A 263 -23.80 -8.19 -12.47
N THR A 264 -23.47 -7.70 -13.65
CA THR A 264 -23.35 -8.53 -14.86
C THR A 264 -22.23 -9.55 -14.71
N ILE A 265 -21.07 -9.13 -14.22
CA ILE A 265 -19.92 -10.02 -14.04
C ILE A 265 -20.17 -11.06 -12.95
N ILE A 266 -20.73 -10.65 -11.80
CA ILE A 266 -20.97 -11.61 -10.71
C ILE A 266 -22.05 -12.63 -11.08
N ASN A 267 -23.09 -12.23 -11.80
CA ASN A 267 -24.13 -13.13 -12.27
C ASN A 267 -23.58 -14.16 -13.28
N SER A 268 -22.64 -13.76 -14.15
CA SER A 268 -21.96 -14.69 -15.06
C SER A 268 -21.14 -15.76 -14.32
N LYS A 269 -20.74 -15.48 -13.08
CA LYS A 269 -20.05 -16.41 -12.18
C LYS A 269 -21.00 -17.20 -11.25
N GLY A 270 -22.31 -17.08 -11.45
CA GLY A 270 -23.32 -17.74 -10.63
C GLY A 270 -23.52 -17.13 -9.24
N ILE A 271 -23.03 -15.91 -9.00
CA ILE A 271 -23.17 -15.23 -7.71
C ILE A 271 -24.36 -14.30 -7.77
N THR A 272 -25.29 -14.49 -6.82
CA THR A 272 -26.44 -13.60 -6.62
C THR A 272 -26.31 -12.93 -5.26
N LEU A 273 -26.40 -11.60 -5.23
CA LEU A 273 -26.44 -10.80 -4.01
C LEU A 273 -27.74 -10.00 -3.96
N ASN A 274 -28.23 -9.77 -2.76
CA ASN A 274 -29.44 -8.98 -2.55
C ASN A 274 -29.10 -7.48 -2.39
N ASN A 275 -29.98 -6.61 -2.88
CA ASN A 275 -29.89 -5.16 -2.70
C ASN A 275 -28.56 -4.55 -3.20
N ILE A 276 -28.08 -4.97 -4.37
CA ILE A 276 -26.90 -4.37 -5.01
C ILE A 276 -27.28 -2.94 -5.41
N LYS A 277 -26.46 -1.98 -4.97
CA LYS A 277 -26.63 -0.58 -5.35
C LYS A 277 -26.15 -0.37 -6.79
N LYS A 278 -26.93 0.40 -7.56
CA LYS A 278 -26.69 0.77 -8.96
C LYS A 278 -26.37 2.24 -9.07
N GLU A 279 -25.80 2.64 -10.18
CA GLU A 279 -25.53 4.07 -10.46
C GLU A 279 -26.79 4.95 -10.34
N SER A 280 -27.97 4.40 -10.74
CA SER A 280 -29.24 5.09 -10.59
C SER A 280 -29.62 5.45 -9.16
N ASP A 281 -29.15 4.68 -8.16
CA ASP A 281 -29.43 4.93 -6.76
C ASP A 281 -28.69 6.17 -6.23
N PHE A 282 -27.63 6.59 -6.93
CA PHE A 282 -26.80 7.74 -6.57
C PHE A 282 -27.09 8.98 -7.45
N LYS A 283 -28.06 8.90 -8.36
CA LYS A 283 -28.53 10.06 -9.13
C LYS A 283 -29.44 10.89 -8.27
N PHE A 284 -29.01 12.08 -7.92
CA PHE A 284 -29.84 13.05 -7.26
C PHE A 284 -30.83 13.64 -8.26
N PRO A 285 -32.12 13.83 -7.89
CA PRO A 285 -33.01 14.61 -8.71
C PRO A 285 -32.39 16.00 -8.85
N ILE A 286 -32.13 16.41 -10.08
CA ILE A 286 -31.76 17.79 -10.37
C ILE A 286 -33.01 18.59 -10.12
N THR A 287 -33.07 19.28 -8.99
CA THR A 287 -34.08 20.33 -8.78
C THR A 287 -33.80 21.41 -9.82
N VAL A 288 -34.66 21.46 -10.83
CA VAL A 288 -34.74 22.56 -11.80
C VAL A 288 -35.25 23.82 -11.10
#